data_b42d96cf40540286305c18838e67f402
#
_entry.id   b42d96cf40540286305c18838e67f402
#
_cell.length_a   1.000
_cell.length_b   1.000
_cell.length_c   1.000
_cell.angle_alpha   90.00
_cell.angle_beta   90.00
_cell.angle_gamma   90.00
#
_symmetry.space_group_name_H-M   'P 1'
#
loop_
_entity.id
_entity.type
_entity.pdbx_description
1 polymer ?
#
loop_
_entity_poly.entity_id
_entity_poly.type
_entity_poly.pdbx_seq_one_letter_code
_entity_poly.pdbx_strand_id
1 'polypeptide(L)'
;MAEVMKPIPYTQFSMEMRSGKIIDIDDGFTELLGYTEEDFEDGIVFKQFVPSVEYDEVITELREKFIDKRYVSYVQEFLSKDGKTLKVVAFYKIENKLLAGHRVIKVSAAVIE
;
A
#
# COMPACT_ATOMS: atom_id res chain seq x y z
N MET A 1 21.04 -2.52 30.96
CA MET A 1 20.73 -3.50 29.92
C MET A 1 19.99 -2.80 28.79
N ALA A 2 20.44 -2.97 27.59
CA ALA A 2 19.79 -2.37 26.44
C ALA A 2 18.48 -3.09 26.13
N GLU A 3 17.42 -2.34 25.95
CA GLU A 3 16.17 -2.91 25.50
C GLU A 3 16.28 -3.25 24.03
N VAL A 4 15.79 -4.43 23.66
CA VAL A 4 15.68 -4.80 22.28
C VAL A 4 14.38 -4.22 21.75
N MET A 5 14.47 -3.21 20.91
CA MET A 5 13.30 -2.65 20.26
C MET A 5 12.81 -3.63 19.19
N LYS A 6 11.55 -3.99 19.26
CA LYS A 6 10.94 -4.76 18.20
C LYS A 6 10.80 -3.87 16.97
N PRO A 7 11.12 -4.38 15.78
CA PRO A 7 10.88 -3.62 14.57
C PRO A 7 9.41 -3.31 14.42
N ILE A 8 9.10 -2.11 13.94
CA ILE A 8 7.73 -1.73 13.61
C ILE A 8 7.32 -2.57 12.39
N PRO A 9 6.17 -3.24 12.44
CA PRO A 9 5.67 -3.97 11.29
C PRO A 9 5.51 -3.05 10.07
N TYR A 10 6.07 -3.46 8.95
CA TYR A 10 6.28 -2.59 7.81
C TYR A 10 6.22 -3.39 6.51
N THR A 11 5.68 -2.79 5.47
CA THR A 11 5.68 -3.36 4.13
C THR A 11 5.89 -2.30 3.07
N GLN A 12 6.43 -2.72 1.94
CA GLN A 12 6.49 -1.93 0.72
C GLN A 12 5.86 -2.72 -0.41
N PHE A 13 5.13 -2.02 -1.24
CA PHE A 13 4.59 -2.59 -2.46
C PHE A 13 4.52 -1.52 -3.53
N SER A 14 4.35 -1.95 -4.78
CA SER A 14 4.17 -1.03 -5.90
C SER A 14 2.85 -1.34 -6.58
N MET A 15 2.19 -0.31 -7.07
CA MET A 15 0.93 -0.48 -7.78
C MET A 15 0.86 0.42 -9.01
N GLU A 16 0.09 -0.02 -10.00
CA GLU A 16 -0.28 0.81 -11.13
C GLU A 16 -1.40 1.75 -10.69
N MET A 17 -1.19 3.05 -10.86
CA MET A 17 -2.11 4.05 -10.33
C MET A 17 -3.52 3.95 -10.91
N ARG A 18 -3.63 3.65 -12.20
CA ARG A 18 -4.92 3.65 -12.87
C ARG A 18 -5.84 2.51 -12.42
N SER A 19 -5.31 1.30 -12.36
CA SER A 19 -6.08 0.10 -12.04
C SER A 19 -6.01 -0.30 -10.58
N GLY A 20 -4.99 0.20 -9.87
CA GLY A 20 -4.67 -0.27 -8.52
C GLY A 20 -4.03 -1.65 -8.50
N LYS A 21 -3.67 -2.20 -9.66
CA LYS A 21 -3.03 -3.51 -9.71
C LYS A 21 -1.71 -3.50 -8.97
N ILE A 22 -1.52 -4.46 -8.06
CA ILE A 22 -0.28 -4.61 -7.32
C ILE A 22 0.73 -5.32 -8.22
N ILE A 23 1.87 -4.68 -8.45
CA ILE A 23 2.89 -5.18 -9.38
C ILE A 23 4.15 -5.69 -8.70
N ASP A 24 4.29 -5.41 -7.41
CA ASP A 24 5.45 -5.83 -6.63
C ASP A 24 5.08 -5.83 -5.16
N ILE A 25 5.54 -6.84 -4.41
CA ILE A 25 5.34 -6.95 -2.96
C ILE A 25 6.63 -7.42 -2.31
N ASP A 26 6.75 -7.19 -1.00
CA ASP A 26 7.83 -7.72 -0.19
C ASP A 26 7.29 -8.74 0.82
N ASP A 27 8.18 -9.32 1.63
CA ASP A 27 7.78 -10.30 2.65
C ASP A 27 6.84 -9.70 3.70
N GLY A 28 7.03 -8.40 4.00
CA GLY A 28 6.16 -7.69 4.94
C GLY A 28 4.71 -7.65 4.49
N PHE A 29 4.46 -7.58 3.20
CA PHE A 29 3.11 -7.59 2.66
C PHE A 29 2.38 -8.88 3.05
N THR A 30 3.03 -10.02 2.86
CA THR A 30 2.48 -11.31 3.23
C THR A 30 2.31 -11.43 4.74
N GLU A 31 3.31 -11.03 5.51
CA GLU A 31 3.26 -11.10 6.96
C GLU A 31 2.17 -10.24 7.58
N LEU A 32 1.99 -9.03 7.08
CA LEU A 32 1.00 -8.10 7.63
C LEU A 32 -0.41 -8.34 7.12
N LEU A 33 -0.55 -8.59 5.83
CA LEU A 33 -1.86 -8.63 5.19
C LEU A 33 -2.36 -10.05 4.90
N GLY A 34 -1.48 -11.05 5.01
CA GLY A 34 -1.86 -12.44 4.84
C GLY A 34 -2.03 -12.90 3.40
N TYR A 35 -1.74 -12.05 2.41
CA TYR A 35 -1.76 -12.46 1.01
C TYR A 35 -0.48 -13.20 0.66
N THR A 36 -0.61 -14.35 0.00
CA THR A 36 0.51 -15.20 -0.38
C THR A 36 1.07 -14.83 -1.75
N GLU A 37 2.21 -15.42 -2.12
CA GLU A 37 2.73 -15.28 -3.48
C GLU A 37 1.75 -15.83 -4.52
N GLU A 38 1.04 -16.89 -4.20
CA GLU A 38 0.00 -17.44 -5.06
C GLU A 38 -1.13 -16.43 -5.29
N ASP A 39 -1.56 -15.75 -4.22
CA ASP A 39 -2.54 -14.68 -4.34
C ASP A 39 -2.02 -13.56 -5.25
N PHE A 40 -0.75 -13.22 -5.11
CA PHE A 40 -0.12 -12.20 -5.93
C PHE A 40 -0.07 -12.61 -7.41
N GLU A 41 0.25 -13.87 -7.71
CA GLU A 41 0.25 -14.40 -9.07
C GLU A 41 -1.15 -14.38 -9.70
N ASP A 42 -2.16 -14.67 -8.90
CA ASP A 42 -3.57 -14.61 -9.32
C ASP A 42 -4.06 -13.17 -9.56
N GLY A 43 -3.36 -12.20 -9.00
CA GLY A 43 -3.67 -10.78 -9.15
C GLY A 43 -4.30 -10.19 -7.89
N ILE A 44 -3.62 -9.19 -7.33
CA ILE A 44 -4.11 -8.40 -6.20
C ILE A 44 -4.31 -6.97 -6.68
N VAL A 45 -5.41 -6.35 -6.29
CA VAL A 45 -5.65 -4.94 -6.54
C VAL A 45 -5.79 -4.19 -5.22
N PHE A 46 -5.40 -2.92 -5.22
CA PHE A 46 -5.39 -2.06 -4.03
C PHE A 46 -6.74 -2.06 -3.29
N LYS A 47 -7.82 -2.07 -4.04
CA LYS A 47 -9.17 -2.07 -3.51
C LYS A 47 -9.48 -3.27 -2.60
N GLN A 48 -8.76 -4.39 -2.74
CA GLN A 48 -9.01 -5.58 -1.95
C GLN A 48 -8.61 -5.42 -0.48
N PHE A 49 -7.62 -4.57 -0.21
CA PHE A 49 -7.11 -4.41 1.16
C PHE A 49 -7.24 -2.98 1.70
N VAL A 50 -8.08 -2.17 1.08
CA VAL A 50 -8.45 -0.85 1.61
C VAL A 50 -9.95 -0.84 1.87
N PRO A 51 -10.41 -0.44 3.06
CA PRO A 51 -11.84 -0.36 3.34
C PRO A 51 -12.57 0.47 2.29
N SER A 52 -13.72 -0.01 1.84
CA SER A 52 -14.47 0.63 0.75
C SER A 52 -14.82 2.10 1.03
N VAL A 53 -15.06 2.43 2.29
CA VAL A 53 -15.38 3.80 2.71
C VAL A 53 -14.19 4.73 2.47
N GLU A 54 -12.96 4.25 2.69
CA GLU A 54 -11.75 5.05 2.53
C GLU A 54 -11.21 5.04 1.11
N TYR A 55 -11.50 4.01 0.33
CA TYR A 55 -10.88 3.80 -0.97
C TYR A 55 -11.04 5.00 -1.91
N ASP A 56 -12.27 5.45 -2.11
CA ASP A 56 -12.54 6.56 -3.04
C ASP A 56 -11.90 7.86 -2.56
N GLU A 57 -11.90 8.09 -1.25
CA GLU A 57 -11.27 9.27 -0.65
C GLU A 57 -9.77 9.27 -0.87
N VAL A 58 -9.11 8.15 -0.61
CA VAL A 58 -7.66 8.02 -0.80
C VAL A 58 -7.28 8.21 -2.26
N ILE A 59 -7.98 7.56 -3.18
CA ILE A 59 -7.69 7.67 -4.62
C ILE A 59 -7.89 9.09 -5.12
N THR A 60 -8.97 9.73 -4.70
CA THR A 60 -9.25 11.12 -5.08
C THR A 60 -8.14 12.05 -4.61
N GLU A 61 -7.74 11.92 -3.35
CA GLU A 61 -6.68 12.76 -2.81
C GLU A 61 -5.31 12.49 -3.46
N LEU A 62 -5.00 11.24 -3.77
CA LEU A 62 -3.76 10.93 -4.48
C LEU A 62 -3.73 11.58 -5.86
N ARG A 63 -4.82 11.52 -6.60
CA ARG A 63 -4.93 12.15 -7.91
C ARG A 63 -4.74 13.66 -7.84
N GLU A 64 -5.36 14.30 -6.85
CA GLU A 64 -5.26 15.75 -6.67
C GLU A 64 -3.85 16.18 -6.25
N LYS A 65 -3.28 15.50 -5.27
CA LYS A 65 -1.97 15.88 -4.72
C LYS A 65 -0.82 15.55 -5.66
N PHE A 66 -0.92 14.49 -6.45
CA PHE A 66 0.13 14.13 -7.40
C PHE A 66 0.20 15.03 -8.64
N ILE A 67 -0.68 16.01 -8.76
CA ILE A 67 -0.57 17.01 -9.82
C ILE A 67 0.72 17.82 -9.64
N ASP A 68 1.06 18.19 -8.39
CA ASP A 68 2.22 19.03 -8.10
C ASP A 68 3.17 18.45 -7.04
N LYS A 69 2.84 17.32 -6.43
CA LYS A 69 3.66 16.68 -5.42
C LYS A 69 4.08 15.28 -5.87
N ARG A 70 5.26 14.85 -5.42
CA ARG A 70 5.75 13.50 -5.71
C ARG A 70 5.57 12.54 -4.54
N TYR A 71 5.26 13.07 -3.37
CA TYR A 71 5.07 12.30 -2.14
C TYR A 71 3.78 12.70 -1.47
N VAL A 72 3.05 11.71 -0.98
CA VAL A 72 1.84 11.94 -0.19
C VAL A 72 1.85 10.93 0.95
N SER A 73 1.45 11.35 2.15
CA SER A 73 1.33 10.44 3.28
C SER A 73 -0.07 10.51 3.88
N TYR A 74 -0.53 9.36 4.35
CA TYR A 74 -1.84 9.23 4.99
C TYR A 74 -1.76 8.32 6.19
N VAL A 75 -2.54 8.66 7.20
CA VAL A 75 -2.95 7.68 8.21
C VAL A 75 -4.26 7.07 7.72
N GLN A 76 -4.27 5.77 7.53
CA GLN A 76 -5.41 5.05 6.97
C GLN A 76 -5.48 3.63 7.52
N GLU A 77 -6.48 2.89 7.11
CA GLU A 77 -6.64 1.49 7.48
C GLU A 77 -6.38 0.59 6.28
N PHE A 78 -5.72 -0.55 6.54
CA PHE A 78 -5.65 -1.65 5.60
C PHE A 78 -6.43 -2.83 6.16
N LEU A 79 -6.97 -3.65 5.27
CA LEU A 79 -7.64 -4.89 5.63
C LEU A 79 -6.74 -6.06 5.27
N SER A 80 -6.52 -6.96 6.23
CA SER A 80 -5.85 -8.22 5.94
C SER A 80 -6.79 -9.15 5.17
N LYS A 81 -6.22 -10.20 4.59
CA LYS A 81 -6.99 -11.19 3.84
C LYS A 81 -8.09 -11.82 4.68
N ASP A 82 -7.87 -11.99 5.98
CA ASP A 82 -8.85 -12.58 6.92
C ASP A 82 -9.79 -11.55 7.55
N GLY A 83 -9.75 -10.30 7.09
CA GLY A 83 -10.69 -9.26 7.50
C GLY A 83 -10.28 -8.43 8.71
N LYS A 84 -9.06 -8.59 9.21
CA LYS A 84 -8.56 -7.74 10.30
C LYS A 84 -8.20 -6.36 9.78
N THR A 85 -8.50 -5.35 10.56
CA THR A 85 -8.16 -3.97 10.26
C THR A 85 -6.83 -3.60 10.90
N LEU A 86 -5.93 -3.04 10.11
CA LEU A 86 -4.65 -2.53 10.57
C LEU A 86 -4.59 -1.02 10.33
N LYS A 87 -4.30 -0.25 11.36
CA LYS A 87 -4.09 1.17 11.20
C LYS A 87 -2.64 1.41 10.83
N VAL A 88 -2.43 2.11 9.72
CA VAL A 88 -1.11 2.32 9.14
C VAL A 88 -0.87 3.78 8.81
N VAL A 89 0.39 4.19 8.83
CA VAL A 89 0.81 5.38 8.10
C VAL A 89 1.38 4.91 6.77
N ALA A 90 0.82 5.39 5.68
CA ALA A 90 1.21 5.00 4.34
C ALA A 90 1.83 6.17 3.60
N PHE A 91 2.98 5.93 2.96
CA PHE A 91 3.70 6.90 2.15
C PHE A 91 3.61 6.48 0.70
N TYR A 92 3.10 7.37 -0.12
CA TYR A 92 2.90 7.14 -1.56
C TYR A 92 3.91 8.00 -2.33
N LYS A 93 4.63 7.36 -3.23
CA LYS A 93 5.63 8.04 -4.07
C LYS A 93 5.41 7.67 -5.53
N ILE A 94 5.34 8.69 -6.40
CA ILE A 94 5.32 8.44 -7.84
C ILE A 94 6.71 8.03 -8.30
N GLU A 95 6.79 6.88 -8.98
CA GLU A 95 8.03 6.42 -9.59
C GLU A 95 8.27 7.11 -10.94
N ASN A 96 9.53 7.22 -11.32
CA ASN A 96 9.93 7.81 -12.61
C ASN A 96 9.87 6.80 -13.76
N LYS A 97 8.97 5.84 -13.68
CA LYS A 97 8.80 4.84 -14.71
C LYS A 97 7.33 4.64 -15.03
N LEU A 98 7.05 4.16 -16.22
CA LEU A 98 5.70 3.82 -16.64
C LEU A 98 5.65 2.33 -16.93
N LEU A 99 4.53 1.71 -16.54
CA LEU A 99 4.22 0.33 -16.89
C LEU A 99 3.07 0.37 -17.90
N ALA A 100 3.34 -0.06 -19.13
CA ALA A 100 2.36 0.00 -20.21
C ALA A 100 1.72 1.40 -20.36
N GLY A 101 2.51 2.45 -20.19
CA GLY A 101 2.04 3.83 -20.30
C GLY A 101 1.37 4.38 -19.04
N HIS A 102 1.25 3.59 -17.97
CA HIS A 102 0.60 4.02 -16.73
C HIS A 102 1.60 4.28 -15.62
N ARG A 103 1.28 5.25 -14.76
CA ARG A 103 2.14 5.61 -13.64
C ARG A 103 2.19 4.49 -12.61
N VAL A 104 3.38 4.31 -12.03
CA VAL A 104 3.63 3.38 -10.95
C VAL A 104 3.81 4.17 -9.66
N ILE A 105 3.16 3.74 -8.60
CA ILE A 105 3.29 4.32 -7.27
C ILE A 105 3.92 3.29 -6.36
N LYS A 106 4.96 3.70 -5.66
CA LYS A 106 5.54 2.90 -4.58
C LYS A 106 4.89 3.31 -3.26
N VAL A 107 4.43 2.33 -2.52
CA VAL A 107 3.77 2.53 -1.23
C VAL A 107 4.60 1.89 -0.14
N SER A 108 4.86 2.65 0.91
CA SER A 108 5.52 2.16 2.12
C SER A 108 4.54 2.34 3.27
N ALA A 109 4.25 1.28 4.00
CA ALA A 109 3.26 1.32 5.06
C ALA A 109 3.81 0.75 6.35
N ALA A 110 3.65 1.48 7.45
CA ALA A 110 4.03 1.04 8.78
C ALA A 110 2.79 0.95 9.67
N VAL A 111 2.68 -0.14 10.42
CA VAL A 111 1.56 -0.33 11.34
C VAL A 111 1.77 0.55 12.56
N ILE A 112 0.76 1.33 12.92
CA ILE A 112 0.78 2.20 14.10
C ILE A 112 -0.21 1.77 15.17
N GLU A 113 -1.09 0.86 14.87
CA GLU A 113 -2.01 0.21 15.80
C GLU A 113 -2.44 -1.17 15.31
#